data_3245b0166a24437101ea8681c5e6f34f
#
_entry.id   3245b0166a24437101ea8681c5e6f34f
#
_cell.length_a   1.000
_cell.length_b   1.000
_cell.length_c   1.000
_cell.angle_alpha   90.00
_cell.angle_beta   90.00
_cell.angle_gamma   90.00
#
_symmetry.space_group_name_H-M   'P 1'
#
loop_
_entity.id
_entity.type
_entity.pdbx_description
1 polymer ?
#
loop_
_entity_poly.entity_id
_entity_poly.type
_entity_poly.pdbx_seq_one_letter_code
_entity_poly.pdbx_strand_id
1 'polypeptide(L)'
;MCIRDSSKGKTAGRGTKGTGARKNVPEFFAGGQMPIHMQAPKLGGFHNPFRTEYQVVNLDKIEALFPKGGKITVDDLVAVGAVRDNELVKVLGTGEVTVKVDLVVDAWSKSAQEKIEKAGGSVTKR
;
A
#
# COMPACT_ATOMS: atom_id res chain seq x y z
N MET A 1 -11.37 37.89 35.22
CA MET A 1 -10.08 38.54 34.97
C MET A 1 -10.14 39.32 33.68
N CYS A 2 -9.94 40.62 33.72
CA CYS A 2 -9.90 41.40 32.48
C CYS A 2 -8.62 41.11 31.72
N ILE A 3 -8.72 40.75 30.44
CA ILE A 3 -7.59 40.52 29.54
C ILE A 3 -6.61 41.72 29.55
N ARG A 4 -7.13 42.91 29.80
CA ARG A 4 -6.37 44.14 29.87
C ARG A 4 -5.34 44.18 30.98
N ASP A 5 -5.58 43.48 32.08
CA ASP A 5 -4.70 43.52 33.26
C ASP A 5 -3.69 42.35 33.28
N SER A 6 -3.77 41.47 32.31
CA SER A 6 -2.83 40.37 32.18
C SER A 6 -1.65 40.73 31.27
N SER A 7 -0.48 40.18 31.56
CA SER A 7 0.71 40.33 30.70
C SER A 7 0.47 39.77 29.28
N LYS A 8 -0.41 38.80 29.13
CA LYS A 8 -0.82 38.24 27.86
C LYS A 8 -1.78 39.13 27.07
N GLY A 9 -2.56 39.98 27.74
CA GLY A 9 -3.49 40.94 27.09
C GLY A 9 -2.79 42.03 26.30
N LYS A 10 -1.53 42.34 26.64
CA LYS A 10 -0.75 43.41 26.00
C LYS A 10 -0.25 42.99 24.61
N THR A 11 0.35 41.83 24.48
CA THR A 11 0.99 41.33 23.25
C THR A 11 0.47 39.96 22.82
N ALA A 12 -0.44 39.38 23.57
CA ALA A 12 -0.96 38.03 23.35
C ALA A 12 0.13 36.93 23.20
N GLY A 13 1.26 37.10 23.90
CA GLY A 13 2.40 36.18 23.83
C GLY A 13 3.24 36.25 22.55
N ARG A 14 3.04 37.28 21.72
CA ARG A 14 3.73 37.41 20.42
C ARG A 14 5.04 38.19 20.46
N GLY A 15 5.42 38.71 21.60
CA GLY A 15 6.64 39.53 21.74
C GLY A 15 6.48 40.95 21.20
N THR A 16 7.61 41.63 20.90
CA THR A 16 7.61 43.06 20.63
C THR A 16 7.42 43.43 19.16
N LYS A 17 8.16 42.83 18.26
CA LYS A 17 8.14 43.09 16.82
C LYS A 17 8.39 41.80 16.06
N GLY A 18 8.18 41.83 14.76
CA GLY A 18 8.43 40.70 13.85
C GLY A 18 7.21 40.29 13.04
N THR A 19 7.42 39.46 12.07
CA THR A 19 6.38 39.04 11.16
C THR A 19 5.25 38.26 11.87
N GLY A 20 5.58 37.37 12.76
CA GLY A 20 4.61 36.62 13.55
C GLY A 20 3.79 37.42 14.54
N ALA A 21 4.26 38.64 14.92
CA ALA A 21 3.54 39.55 15.80
C ALA A 21 2.52 40.44 15.07
N ARG A 22 2.70 40.66 13.77
CA ARG A 22 1.92 41.61 12.95
C ARG A 22 1.11 40.98 11.85
N LYS A 23 1.61 39.87 11.30
CA LYS A 23 0.97 39.08 10.20
C LYS A 23 1.20 37.61 10.45
N ASN A 24 0.43 36.80 9.78
CA ASN A 24 0.71 35.38 9.69
C ASN A 24 1.82 35.15 8.67
N VAL A 25 2.78 34.31 9.02
CA VAL A 25 3.82 33.85 8.09
C VAL A 25 3.23 32.70 7.29
N PRO A 26 3.34 32.69 5.94
CA PRO A 26 2.95 31.54 5.15
C PRO A 26 3.68 30.27 5.63
N GLU A 27 2.97 29.13 5.69
CA GLU A 27 3.53 27.86 6.18
C GLU A 27 4.75 27.40 5.38
N PHE A 28 4.79 27.75 4.09
CA PHE A 28 5.89 27.38 3.18
C PHE A 28 7.06 28.37 3.18
N PHE A 29 7.02 29.42 4.02
CA PHE A 29 8.06 30.44 4.00
C PHE A 29 9.32 29.94 4.69
N ALA A 30 10.39 29.78 3.92
CA ALA A 30 11.70 29.27 4.37
C ALA A 30 12.76 30.39 4.48
N GLY A 31 12.36 31.62 4.88
CA GLY A 31 13.29 32.74 5.07
C GLY A 31 13.93 33.28 3.80
N GLY A 32 13.32 33.10 2.64
CA GLY A 32 13.85 33.48 1.32
C GLY A 32 14.69 32.39 0.65
N GLN A 33 14.95 31.30 1.33
CA GLN A 33 15.52 30.10 0.72
C GLN A 33 14.48 29.41 -0.18
N MET A 34 14.96 28.69 -1.21
CA MET A 34 14.08 27.91 -2.08
C MET A 34 13.28 26.90 -1.25
N PRO A 35 11.94 26.92 -1.32
CA PRO A 35 11.08 26.00 -0.58
C PRO A 35 11.36 24.53 -0.93
N ILE A 36 11.14 23.63 0.01
CA ILE A 36 11.48 22.22 -0.12
C ILE A 36 10.84 21.54 -1.35
N HIS A 37 9.62 21.94 -1.70
CA HIS A 37 8.92 21.42 -2.88
C HIS A 37 9.59 21.83 -4.21
N MET A 38 10.34 22.94 -4.22
CA MET A 38 11.11 23.39 -5.37
C MET A 38 12.55 22.84 -5.37
N GLN A 39 13.07 22.47 -4.19
CA GLN A 39 14.38 21.80 -4.06
C GLN A 39 14.32 20.34 -4.48
N ALA A 40 13.16 19.69 -4.33
CA ALA A 40 13.01 18.30 -4.68
C ALA A 40 13.30 18.09 -6.19
N PRO A 41 14.17 17.14 -6.54
CA PRO A 41 14.45 16.84 -7.93
C PRO A 41 13.21 16.33 -8.63
N LYS A 42 13.07 16.68 -9.91
CA LYS A 42 12.00 16.11 -10.74
C LYS A 42 12.23 14.62 -10.93
N LEU A 43 11.19 13.82 -10.75
CA LEU A 43 11.24 12.41 -11.06
C LEU A 43 11.44 12.24 -12.58
N GLY A 44 12.53 11.56 -12.94
CA GLY A 44 12.80 11.20 -14.32
C GLY A 44 12.04 9.95 -14.75
N GLY A 45 12.09 9.66 -16.06
CA GLY A 45 11.45 8.48 -16.62
C GLY A 45 10.00 8.68 -17.04
N PHE A 46 9.35 7.58 -17.38
CA PHE A 46 7.94 7.55 -17.79
C PHE A 46 7.25 6.33 -17.18
N HIS A 47 5.93 6.43 -17.01
CA HIS A 47 5.11 5.29 -16.63
C HIS A 47 4.68 4.53 -17.88
N ASN A 48 4.99 3.22 -17.92
CA ASN A 48 4.54 2.37 -19.02
C ASN A 48 3.02 2.17 -18.93
N PRO A 49 2.20 2.69 -19.87
CA PRO A 49 0.74 2.54 -19.85
C PRO A 49 0.30 1.10 -20.13
N PHE A 50 1.17 0.28 -20.73
CA PHE A 50 0.90 -1.13 -21.07
C PHE A 50 1.48 -2.11 -20.05
N ARG A 51 1.79 -1.64 -18.84
CA ARG A 51 2.26 -2.52 -17.77
C ARG A 51 1.18 -3.51 -17.38
N THR A 52 1.51 -4.80 -17.45
CA THR A 52 0.65 -5.86 -16.92
C THR A 52 0.77 -5.89 -15.41
N GLU A 53 -0.30 -5.63 -14.72
CA GLU A 53 -0.37 -5.69 -13.26
C GLU A 53 -1.12 -6.95 -12.83
N TYR A 54 -0.61 -7.57 -11.77
CA TYR A 54 -1.23 -8.76 -11.18
C TYR A 54 -1.63 -8.47 -9.74
N GLN A 55 -2.80 -8.94 -9.34
CA GLN A 55 -3.13 -9.05 -7.93
C GLN A 55 -2.41 -10.23 -7.32
N VAL A 56 -1.72 -9.97 -6.23
CA VAL A 56 -0.90 -10.97 -5.55
C VAL A 56 -1.69 -11.64 -4.44
N VAL A 57 -1.67 -12.98 -4.44
CA VAL A 57 -2.18 -13.81 -3.36
C VAL A 57 -1.05 -14.71 -2.86
N ASN A 58 -0.79 -14.71 -1.56
CA ASN A 58 0.21 -15.56 -0.94
C ASN A 58 -0.38 -16.89 -0.48
N LEU A 59 0.46 -17.91 -0.34
CA LEU A 59 0.04 -19.25 0.09
C LEU A 59 -0.59 -19.25 1.47
N ASP A 60 -0.08 -18.46 2.44
CA ASP A 60 -0.68 -18.27 3.76
C ASP A 60 -2.16 -17.87 3.68
N LYS A 61 -2.45 -16.93 2.77
CA LYS A 61 -3.82 -16.44 2.59
C LYS A 61 -4.71 -17.51 1.98
N ILE A 62 -4.18 -18.31 1.07
CA ILE A 62 -4.91 -19.42 0.45
C ILE A 62 -5.24 -20.47 1.51
N GLU A 63 -4.29 -20.87 2.35
CA GLU A 63 -4.52 -21.84 3.43
C GLU A 63 -5.54 -21.34 4.46
N ALA A 64 -5.46 -20.06 4.84
CA ALA A 64 -6.41 -19.46 5.77
C ALA A 64 -7.84 -19.40 5.22
N LEU A 65 -8.00 -19.13 3.92
CA LEU A 65 -9.32 -19.00 3.29
C LEU A 65 -9.92 -20.38 2.89
N PHE A 66 -9.07 -21.35 2.53
CA PHE A 66 -9.48 -22.67 2.06
C PHE A 66 -8.85 -23.81 2.89
N PRO A 67 -9.18 -23.92 4.19
CA PRO A 67 -8.58 -24.93 5.07
C PRO A 67 -8.92 -26.37 4.68
N LYS A 68 -9.94 -26.58 3.86
CA LYS A 68 -10.30 -27.88 3.33
C LYS A 68 -9.52 -28.28 2.07
N GLY A 69 -8.82 -27.32 1.46
CA GLY A 69 -8.17 -27.52 0.18
C GLY A 69 -9.14 -27.78 -0.98
N GLY A 70 -8.64 -28.44 -2.03
CA GLY A 70 -9.42 -28.79 -3.22
C GLY A 70 -9.12 -27.88 -4.41
N LYS A 71 -10.03 -27.88 -5.40
CA LYS A 71 -9.86 -27.06 -6.60
C LYS A 71 -10.31 -25.62 -6.30
N ILE A 72 -9.38 -24.67 -6.48
CA ILE A 72 -9.60 -23.25 -6.27
C ILE A 72 -9.39 -22.51 -7.60
N THR A 73 -10.42 -21.83 -8.05
CA THR A 73 -10.41 -21.00 -9.25
C THR A 73 -10.27 -19.52 -8.89
N VAL A 74 -10.00 -18.67 -9.89
CA VAL A 74 -10.00 -17.21 -9.68
C VAL A 74 -11.36 -16.71 -9.17
N ASP A 75 -12.45 -17.31 -9.66
CA ASP A 75 -13.81 -16.92 -9.27
C ASP A 75 -14.08 -17.21 -7.78
N ASP A 76 -13.52 -18.31 -7.26
CA ASP A 76 -13.60 -18.63 -5.82
C ASP A 76 -12.83 -17.61 -4.97
N LEU A 77 -11.66 -17.15 -5.45
CA LEU A 77 -10.88 -16.10 -4.79
C LEU A 77 -11.60 -14.75 -4.80
N VAL A 78 -12.33 -14.45 -5.86
CA VAL A 78 -13.19 -13.25 -5.95
C VAL A 78 -14.37 -13.36 -4.99
N ALA A 79 -15.04 -14.52 -4.95
CA ALA A 79 -16.19 -14.75 -4.08
C ALA A 79 -15.86 -14.56 -2.58
N VAL A 80 -14.65 -14.96 -2.17
CA VAL A 80 -14.16 -14.77 -0.79
C VAL A 80 -13.60 -13.37 -0.56
N GLY A 81 -13.49 -12.53 -1.62
CA GLY A 81 -12.94 -11.17 -1.51
C GLY A 81 -11.42 -11.11 -1.36
N ALA A 82 -10.71 -12.17 -1.75
CA ALA A 82 -9.25 -12.20 -1.76
C ALA A 82 -8.67 -11.38 -2.90
N VAL A 83 -9.38 -11.32 -4.02
CA VAL A 83 -9.00 -10.68 -5.28
C VAL A 83 -10.18 -9.89 -5.82
N ARG A 84 -9.93 -8.84 -6.60
CA ARG A 84 -10.96 -8.08 -7.31
C ARG A 84 -11.35 -8.81 -8.60
N ASP A 85 -12.56 -8.59 -9.03
CA ASP A 85 -13.06 -9.10 -10.29
C ASP A 85 -12.33 -8.46 -11.50
N ASN A 86 -12.23 -9.23 -12.60
CA ASN A 86 -11.63 -8.82 -13.87
C ASN A 86 -10.13 -8.43 -13.81
N GLU A 87 -9.39 -8.85 -12.81
CA GLU A 87 -7.94 -8.62 -12.72
C GLU A 87 -7.16 -9.94 -12.82
N LEU A 88 -5.91 -9.83 -13.27
CA LEU A 88 -5.01 -10.99 -13.36
C LEU A 88 -4.47 -11.35 -11.97
N VAL A 89 -4.46 -12.63 -11.66
CA VAL A 89 -4.05 -13.16 -10.36
C VAL A 89 -2.72 -13.87 -10.44
N LYS A 90 -1.82 -13.51 -9.51
CA LYS A 90 -0.52 -14.16 -9.35
C LYS A 90 -0.34 -14.72 -7.95
N VAL A 91 -0.03 -16.00 -7.86
CA VAL A 91 0.25 -16.68 -6.59
C VAL A 91 1.74 -16.61 -6.27
N LEU A 92 2.07 -16.17 -5.06
CA LEU A 92 3.43 -16.11 -4.53
C LEU A 92 3.64 -17.08 -3.37
N GLY A 93 4.88 -17.57 -3.25
CA GLY A 93 5.26 -18.63 -2.32
C GLY A 93 5.53 -18.19 -0.88
N THR A 94 5.00 -17.05 -0.41
CA THR A 94 5.09 -16.67 0.98
C THR A 94 4.14 -17.54 1.81
N GLY A 95 4.69 -18.14 2.87
CA GLY A 95 3.97 -19.08 3.72
C GLY A 95 4.19 -20.54 3.35
N GLU A 96 3.51 -21.40 4.09
CA GLU A 96 3.52 -22.85 3.87
C GLU A 96 2.12 -23.33 3.54
N VAL A 97 2.01 -24.42 2.82
CA VAL A 97 0.72 -25.07 2.49
C VAL A 97 0.80 -26.50 2.97
N THR A 98 -0.09 -26.86 3.89
CA THR A 98 -0.18 -28.19 4.47
C THR A 98 -1.26 -29.04 3.77
N VAL A 99 -2.19 -28.39 3.10
CA VAL A 99 -3.37 -29.00 2.47
C VAL A 99 -3.17 -29.12 0.97
N LYS A 100 -3.67 -30.23 0.41
CA LYS A 100 -3.66 -30.41 -1.05
C LYS A 100 -4.58 -29.40 -1.73
N VAL A 101 -4.01 -28.58 -2.63
CA VAL A 101 -4.70 -27.50 -3.35
C VAL A 101 -4.38 -27.57 -4.83
N ASP A 102 -5.44 -27.60 -5.66
CA ASP A 102 -5.32 -27.50 -7.11
C ASP A 102 -5.74 -26.10 -7.56
N LEU A 103 -4.77 -25.27 -7.96
CA LEU A 103 -4.98 -23.87 -8.30
C LEU A 103 -5.12 -23.66 -9.81
N VAL A 104 -6.13 -22.88 -10.21
CA VAL A 104 -6.29 -22.38 -11.58
C VAL A 104 -6.16 -20.87 -11.57
N VAL A 105 -4.97 -20.34 -11.97
CA VAL A 105 -4.61 -18.93 -11.88
C VAL A 105 -3.83 -18.45 -13.12
N ASP A 106 -3.66 -17.15 -13.29
CA ASP A 106 -2.99 -16.58 -14.48
C ASP A 106 -1.47 -16.70 -14.42
N ALA A 107 -0.88 -16.57 -13.23
CA ALA A 107 0.57 -16.69 -13.02
C ALA A 107 0.91 -17.18 -11.60
N TRP A 108 2.12 -17.68 -11.43
CA TRP A 108 2.66 -18.11 -10.14
C TRP A 108 4.18 -17.94 -10.07
N SER A 109 4.75 -17.99 -8.89
CA SER A 109 6.21 -18.03 -8.70
C SER A 109 6.71 -19.47 -8.64
N LYS A 110 7.98 -19.70 -8.99
CA LYS A 110 8.61 -21.01 -8.89
C LYS A 110 8.53 -21.58 -7.48
N SER A 111 8.79 -20.75 -6.47
CA SER A 111 8.70 -21.14 -5.05
C SER A 111 7.27 -21.53 -4.62
N ALA A 112 6.24 -20.90 -5.19
CA ALA A 112 4.85 -21.29 -4.93
C ALA A 112 4.55 -22.66 -5.54
N GLN A 113 4.97 -22.88 -6.78
CA GLN A 113 4.78 -24.15 -7.46
C GLN A 113 5.43 -25.31 -6.67
N GLU A 114 6.70 -25.17 -6.29
CA GLU A 114 7.41 -26.21 -5.52
C GLU A 114 6.72 -26.54 -4.19
N LYS A 115 6.17 -25.55 -3.50
CA LYS A 115 5.46 -25.76 -2.22
C LYS A 115 4.13 -26.48 -2.43
N ILE A 116 3.38 -26.09 -3.46
CA ILE A 116 2.10 -26.74 -3.81
C ILE A 116 2.31 -28.18 -4.28
N GLU A 117 3.32 -28.43 -5.10
CA GLU A 117 3.67 -29.78 -5.54
C GLU A 117 4.14 -30.67 -4.37
N LYS A 118 4.92 -30.13 -3.41
CA LYS A 118 5.28 -30.83 -2.17
C LYS A 118 4.07 -31.19 -1.30
N ALA A 119 3.05 -30.34 -1.27
CA ALA A 119 1.78 -30.61 -0.60
C ALA A 119 0.86 -31.57 -1.38
N GLY A 120 1.30 -32.02 -2.57
CA GLY A 120 0.54 -32.95 -3.44
C GLY A 120 -0.53 -32.29 -4.29
N GLY A 121 -0.51 -30.98 -4.42
CA GLY A 121 -1.39 -30.19 -5.27
C GLY A 121 -0.84 -29.94 -6.67
N SER A 122 -1.60 -29.23 -7.49
CA SER A 122 -1.22 -28.83 -8.83
C SER A 122 -1.53 -27.36 -9.11
N VAL A 123 -0.78 -26.75 -10.05
CA VAL A 123 -1.06 -25.39 -10.52
C VAL A 123 -1.24 -25.41 -12.03
N THR A 124 -2.36 -24.91 -12.49
CA THR A 124 -2.70 -24.81 -13.90
C THR A 124 -2.97 -23.37 -14.30
N LYS A 125 -2.63 -23.03 -15.53
CA LYS A 125 -2.91 -21.69 -16.07
C LYS A 125 -4.36 -21.63 -16.56
N ARG A 126 -5.00 -20.48 -16.26
CA ARG A 126 -6.34 -20.15 -16.77
C ARG A 126 -6.35 -19.96 -18.29
#